data_7456a410d1937872c0b62081504b1160
#
_entry.id   7456a410d1937872c0b62081504b1160
#
_cell.length_a   1.000
_cell.length_b   1.000
_cell.length_c   1.000
_cell.angle_alpha   90.00
_cell.angle_beta   90.00
_cell.angle_gamma   90.00
#
_symmetry.space_group_name_H-M   'P 1'
#
loop_
_entity.id
_entity.type
_entity.pdbx_description
1 polymer ?
#
loop_
_entity_poly.entity_id
_entity_poly.type
_entity_poly.pdbx_seq_one_letter_code
_entity_poly.pdbx_strand_id
1 'polypeptide(L)'
;MEVEKTDSIPRGIDKLWKNIRKDVAGPVWLVNTPKFISPLSKSNPDNPQTVERFQPIIAGSELGNGFSELNDPIDQLNRFVEQQQMRDAGDDEAMMLDIDFVEMLEYGM
;
A
#
# COMPACT_ATOMS: atom_id res chain seq x y z
N MET A 1 -1.37 -21.51 0.18
CA MET A 1 -0.42 -20.39 0.25
C MET A 1 0.22 -20.35 1.62
N GLU A 2 1.49 -20.13 1.68
CA GLU A 2 2.22 -20.04 2.94
C GLU A 2 2.90 -18.69 3.07
N VAL A 3 2.84 -18.11 4.28
CA VAL A 3 3.62 -16.94 4.63
C VAL A 3 4.95 -17.44 5.20
N GLU A 4 6.03 -17.02 4.59
CA GLU A 4 7.37 -17.42 5.02
C GLU A 4 7.81 -16.63 6.25
N LYS A 5 8.64 -17.24 7.10
CA LYS A 5 9.17 -16.55 8.29
C LYS A 5 10.05 -15.34 7.94
N THR A 6 10.62 -15.35 6.73
CA THR A 6 11.45 -14.26 6.22
C THR A 6 10.65 -13.11 5.64
N ASP A 7 9.33 -13.27 5.45
CA ASP A 7 8.48 -12.20 4.95
C ASP A 7 8.36 -11.07 5.96
N SER A 8 8.43 -9.82 5.50
CA SER A 8 8.06 -8.67 6.30
C SER A 8 6.57 -8.70 6.63
N ILE A 9 6.14 -7.98 7.66
CA ILE A 9 4.72 -7.87 8.01
C ILE A 9 3.88 -7.38 6.81
N PRO A 10 4.26 -6.30 6.09
CA PRO A 10 3.51 -5.88 4.91
C PRO A 10 3.40 -6.96 3.85
N ARG A 11 4.47 -7.69 3.58
CA ARG A 11 4.47 -8.75 2.58
C ARG A 11 3.60 -9.92 3.02
N GLY A 12 3.64 -10.28 4.29
CA GLY A 12 2.81 -11.35 4.85
C GLY A 12 1.32 -11.01 4.74
N ILE A 13 0.93 -9.79 5.05
CA ILE A 13 -0.46 -9.33 4.95
C ILE A 13 -0.93 -9.36 3.49
N ASP A 14 -0.12 -8.89 2.55
CA ASP A 14 -0.44 -8.92 1.14
C ASP A 14 -0.67 -10.35 0.62
N LYS A 15 0.18 -11.28 1.01
CA LYS A 15 0.03 -12.70 0.66
C LYS A 15 -1.24 -13.31 1.24
N LEU A 16 -1.56 -13.00 2.50
CA LEU A 16 -2.79 -13.46 3.14
C LEU A 16 -4.03 -12.93 2.41
N TRP A 17 -4.04 -11.65 2.08
CA TRP A 17 -5.14 -11.06 1.34
C TRP A 17 -5.33 -11.71 -0.03
N LYS A 18 -4.27 -11.89 -0.79
CA LYS A 18 -4.33 -12.54 -2.11
C LYS A 18 -4.90 -13.94 -2.05
N ASN A 19 -4.69 -14.65 -0.94
CA ASN A 19 -5.27 -15.96 -0.73
C ASN A 19 -6.74 -15.90 -0.34
N ILE A 20 -7.10 -15.00 0.58
CA ILE A 20 -8.46 -14.87 1.11
C ILE A 20 -9.43 -14.32 0.07
N ARG A 21 -9.02 -13.38 -0.78
CA ARG A 21 -9.91 -12.71 -1.73
C ARG A 21 -10.61 -13.67 -2.68
N LYS A 22 -10.03 -14.82 -2.93
CA LYS A 22 -10.62 -15.86 -3.80
C LYS A 22 -11.93 -16.39 -3.26
N ASP A 23 -12.15 -16.30 -1.95
CA ASP A 23 -13.36 -16.75 -1.27
C ASP A 23 -14.41 -15.64 -1.15
N VAL A 24 -14.10 -14.43 -1.59
CA VAL A 24 -15.02 -13.29 -1.56
C VAL A 24 -15.82 -13.29 -2.86
N ALA A 25 -17.03 -13.85 -2.81
CA ALA A 25 -17.85 -14.10 -4.01
C ALA A 25 -18.64 -12.89 -4.50
N GLY A 26 -19.23 -12.11 -3.58
CA GLY A 26 -20.11 -10.99 -3.93
C GLY A 26 -19.38 -9.75 -4.34
N PRO A 27 -20.08 -8.74 -4.94
CA PRO A 27 -19.45 -7.45 -5.11
C PRO A 27 -19.27 -6.78 -3.76
N VAL A 28 -18.01 -6.48 -3.40
CA VAL A 28 -17.66 -5.80 -2.15
C VAL A 28 -16.58 -4.74 -2.41
N TRP A 29 -16.48 -3.79 -1.50
CA TRP A 29 -15.43 -2.79 -1.52
C TRP A 29 -14.40 -3.13 -0.45
N LEU A 30 -13.14 -3.28 -0.84
CA LEU A 30 -12.04 -3.32 0.11
C LEU A 30 -11.65 -1.87 0.40
N VAL A 31 -11.72 -1.48 1.67
CA VAL A 31 -11.41 -0.11 2.10
C VAL A 31 -10.44 -0.13 3.28
N ASN A 32 -9.93 1.03 3.66
CA ASN A 32 -9.04 1.20 4.82
C ASN A 32 -7.82 0.30 4.77
N THR A 33 -7.16 0.26 3.62
CA THR A 33 -5.94 -0.51 3.41
C THR A 33 -4.84 -0.04 4.37
N PRO A 34 -4.03 -0.95 4.94
CA PRO A 34 -2.92 -0.55 5.78
C PRO A 34 -1.94 0.37 5.08
N LYS A 35 -1.48 1.39 5.80
CA LYS A 35 -0.56 2.41 5.28
C LYS A 35 0.72 1.81 4.70
N PHE A 36 1.28 0.80 5.34
CA PHE A 36 2.58 0.24 4.97
C PHE A 36 2.57 -0.52 3.63
N ILE A 37 1.40 -0.85 3.08
CA ILE A 37 1.29 -1.47 1.75
C ILE A 37 0.76 -0.52 0.68
N SER A 38 0.63 0.76 1.01
CA SER A 38 0.09 1.80 0.12
C SER A 38 0.88 3.10 0.25
N PRO A 39 2.16 3.11 -0.17
CA PRO A 39 3.05 4.23 0.11
C PRO A 39 2.69 5.54 -0.60
N LEU A 40 1.87 5.50 -1.62
CA LEU A 40 1.46 6.70 -2.38
C LEU A 40 0.09 7.23 -1.98
N SER A 41 -0.60 6.57 -1.05
CA SER A 41 -1.95 6.92 -0.66
C SER A 41 -1.96 7.79 0.60
N LYS A 42 -2.86 8.77 0.62
CA LYS A 42 -3.02 9.68 1.75
C LYS A 42 -3.58 8.94 2.96
N SER A 43 -3.05 9.22 4.14
CA SER A 43 -3.54 8.62 5.38
C SER A 43 -4.96 9.05 5.69
N ASN A 44 -5.76 8.11 6.24
CA ASN A 44 -7.09 8.40 6.71
C ASN A 44 -7.00 9.26 7.97
N PRO A 45 -7.66 10.45 8.01
CA PRO A 45 -7.57 11.33 9.18
C PRO A 45 -8.11 10.73 10.48
N ASP A 46 -9.06 9.80 10.36
CA ASP A 46 -9.66 9.13 11.54
C ASP A 46 -8.81 7.98 12.06
N ASN A 47 -7.98 7.39 11.21
CA ASN A 47 -7.07 6.29 11.57
C ASN A 47 -5.82 6.34 10.70
N PRO A 48 -4.75 7.03 11.16
CA PRO A 48 -3.54 7.23 10.35
C PRO A 48 -2.77 5.97 9.96
N GLN A 49 -3.09 4.83 10.56
CA GLN A 49 -2.48 3.54 10.20
C GLN A 49 -3.09 2.95 8.92
N THR A 50 -4.19 3.53 8.45
CA THR A 50 -4.85 3.15 7.20
C THR A 50 -4.82 4.32 6.23
N VAL A 51 -5.11 4.02 4.95
CA VAL A 51 -5.12 5.03 3.89
C VAL A 51 -6.49 5.14 3.23
N GLU A 52 -6.73 6.27 2.60
CA GLU A 52 -7.94 6.53 1.82
C GLU A 52 -7.82 5.82 0.46
N ARG A 53 -8.13 4.54 0.44
CA ARG A 53 -8.02 3.67 -0.73
C ARG A 53 -9.23 2.74 -0.80
N PHE A 54 -9.66 2.43 -2.02
CA PHE A 54 -10.74 1.48 -2.25
C PHE A 54 -10.42 0.58 -3.44
N GLN A 55 -10.88 -0.65 -3.36
CA GLN A 55 -10.76 -1.62 -4.44
C GLN A 55 -12.08 -2.40 -4.56
N PRO A 56 -12.73 -2.41 -5.74
CA PRO A 56 -13.89 -3.26 -5.95
C PRO A 56 -13.46 -4.71 -6.18
N ILE A 57 -14.06 -5.62 -5.43
CA ILE A 57 -13.81 -7.06 -5.52
C ILE A 57 -15.06 -7.73 -6.03
N ILE A 58 -14.97 -8.42 -7.15
CA ILE A 58 -16.07 -9.18 -7.74
C ILE A 58 -15.58 -10.57 -8.11
N ALA A 59 -16.26 -11.60 -7.64
CA ALA A 59 -15.89 -13.00 -7.88
C ALA A 59 -14.42 -13.29 -7.52
N GLY A 60 -13.95 -12.72 -6.43
CA GLY A 60 -12.59 -12.91 -5.94
C GLY A 60 -11.52 -12.13 -6.68
N SER A 61 -11.88 -11.28 -7.62
CA SER A 61 -10.93 -10.49 -8.42
C SER A 61 -11.01 -9.01 -8.05
N GLU A 62 -9.84 -8.39 -7.93
CA GLU A 62 -9.72 -6.95 -7.78
C GLU A 62 -9.89 -6.30 -9.15
N LEU A 63 -11.02 -5.62 -9.39
CA LEU A 63 -11.36 -5.05 -10.69
C LEU A 63 -10.90 -3.62 -10.88
N GLY A 64 -10.43 -2.98 -9.84
CA GLY A 64 -9.99 -1.60 -9.91
C GLY A 64 -9.28 -1.18 -8.64
N ASN A 65 -8.85 0.06 -8.63
CA ASN A 65 -8.12 0.64 -7.51
C ASN A 65 -8.23 2.15 -7.59
N GLY A 66 -8.62 2.78 -6.50
CA GLY A 66 -8.64 4.23 -6.39
C GLY A 66 -8.17 4.65 -5.02
N PHE A 67 -7.50 5.79 -4.95
CA PHE A 67 -7.03 6.32 -3.67
C PHE A 67 -6.84 7.83 -3.75
N SER A 68 -6.90 8.47 -2.58
CA SER A 68 -6.51 9.86 -2.44
C SER A 68 -5.00 9.95 -2.51
N GLU A 69 -4.49 10.82 -3.37
CA GLU A 69 -3.05 11.01 -3.55
C GLU A 69 -2.43 11.62 -2.31
N LEU A 70 -1.34 11.04 -1.85
CA LEU A 70 -0.51 11.65 -0.82
C LEU A 70 0.21 12.86 -1.42
N ASN A 71 -0.01 14.03 -0.84
CA ASN A 71 0.56 15.28 -1.35
C ASN A 71 1.47 16.01 -0.35
N ASP A 72 1.77 15.41 0.79
CA ASP A 72 2.72 15.92 1.77
C ASP A 72 4.12 15.39 1.43
N PRO A 73 5.08 16.25 1.00
CA PRO A 73 6.40 15.79 0.61
C PRO A 73 7.19 15.17 1.76
N ILE A 74 6.99 15.63 2.98
CA ILE A 74 7.69 15.09 4.16
C ILE A 74 7.19 13.67 4.46
N ASP A 75 5.86 13.47 4.48
CA ASP A 75 5.27 12.15 4.68
C ASP A 75 5.68 11.20 3.55
N GLN A 76 5.66 11.66 2.30
CA GLN A 76 6.06 10.84 1.16
C GLN A 76 7.53 10.42 1.26
N LEU A 77 8.41 11.32 1.66
CA LEU A 77 9.82 10.98 1.86
C LEU A 77 9.98 9.88 2.92
N ASN A 78 9.28 10.01 4.04
CA ASN A 78 9.33 9.02 5.12
C ASN A 78 8.86 7.65 4.64
N ARG A 79 7.79 7.61 3.85
CA ARG A 79 7.28 6.35 3.30
C ARG A 79 8.23 5.72 2.30
N PHE A 80 8.87 6.51 1.46
CA PHE A 80 9.88 6.00 0.53
C PHE A 80 11.10 5.46 1.26
N VAL A 81 11.53 6.09 2.35
CA VAL A 81 12.63 5.58 3.18
C VAL A 81 12.27 4.22 3.76
N GLU A 82 11.05 4.05 4.27
CA GLU A 82 10.58 2.76 4.77
C GLU A 82 10.56 1.69 3.68
N GLN A 83 10.08 2.04 2.48
CA GLN A 83 10.05 1.12 1.34
C GLN A 83 11.47 0.73 0.90
N GLN A 84 12.39 1.68 0.87
CA GLN A 84 13.79 1.40 0.51
C GLN A 84 14.44 0.46 1.54
N GLN A 85 14.15 0.65 2.82
CA GLN A 85 14.63 -0.25 3.88
C GLN A 85 14.09 -1.67 3.70
N MET A 86 12.82 -1.81 3.34
CA MET A 86 12.23 -3.11 3.03
C MET A 86 12.90 -3.75 1.83
N ARG A 87 13.18 -2.98 0.77
CA ARG A 87 13.87 -3.45 -0.42
C ARG A 87 15.29 -3.90 -0.11
N ASP A 88 16.02 -3.12 0.69
CA ASP A 88 17.38 -3.46 1.12
C ASP A 88 17.42 -4.73 1.99
N ALA A 89 16.32 -5.01 2.68
CA ALA A 89 16.16 -6.24 3.47
C ALA A 89 15.70 -7.45 2.64
N GLY A 90 15.56 -7.30 1.32
CA GLY A 90 15.26 -8.39 0.39
C GLY A 90 13.87 -8.41 -0.23
N ASP A 91 13.03 -7.40 0.04
CA ASP A 91 11.70 -7.30 -0.58
C ASP A 91 11.80 -6.64 -1.95
N ASP A 92 11.83 -7.44 -3.01
CA ASP A 92 11.96 -6.96 -4.39
C ASP A 92 10.72 -6.20 -4.88
N GLU A 93 9.58 -6.35 -4.21
CA GLU A 93 8.34 -5.65 -4.58
C GLU A 93 8.20 -4.31 -3.88
N ALA A 94 9.05 -4.00 -2.89
CA ALA A 94 9.05 -2.70 -2.25
C ALA A 94 9.56 -1.62 -3.21
N MET A 95 9.03 -0.40 -3.05
CA MET A 95 9.38 0.72 -3.92
C MET A 95 10.79 1.23 -3.62
N MET A 96 11.47 1.72 -4.64
CA MET A 96 12.74 2.41 -4.49
C MET A 96 12.51 3.86 -4.07
N LEU A 97 13.46 4.41 -3.33
CA LEU A 97 13.44 5.82 -2.97
C LEU A 97 13.52 6.69 -4.25
N ASP A 98 12.56 7.58 -4.41
CA ASP A 98 12.45 8.48 -5.55
C ASP A 98 12.44 9.94 -5.08
N ILE A 99 13.61 10.53 -5.03
CA ILE A 99 13.80 11.91 -4.56
C ILE A 99 13.18 12.92 -5.55
N ASP A 100 13.22 12.63 -6.84
CA ASP A 100 12.65 13.52 -7.86
C ASP A 100 11.12 13.64 -7.68
N PHE A 101 10.47 12.54 -7.32
CA PHE A 101 9.04 12.55 -7.04
C PHE A 101 8.73 13.43 -5.80
N VAL A 102 9.53 13.31 -4.74
CA VAL A 102 9.37 14.12 -3.53
C VAL A 102 9.57 15.60 -3.85
N GLU A 103 10.59 15.94 -4.64
CA GLU A 103 10.83 17.31 -5.07
C GLU A 103 9.64 17.86 -5.86
N MET A 104 9.06 17.05 -6.76
CA MET A 104 7.86 17.44 -7.49
C MET A 104 6.72 17.82 -6.54
N LEU A 105 6.52 17.05 -5.48
CA LEU A 105 5.48 17.34 -4.47
C LEU A 105 5.71 18.66 -3.74
N GLU A 106 6.96 19.08 -3.58
CA GLU A 106 7.28 20.38 -2.96
C GLU A 106 6.78 21.55 -3.80
N TYR A 107 6.68 21.37 -5.13
CA TYR A 107 6.12 22.37 -6.03
C TYR A 107 4.60 22.33 -6.10
N GLY A 108 3.99 21.28 -5.63
CA GLY A 108 2.54 21.12 -5.53
C GLY A 108 1.96 20.00 -6.39
N MET A 109 0.86 19.46 -5.87
CA MET A 109 0.08 18.45 -6.57
C MET A 109 -1.40 18.70 -6.27
#